data_d34154e8d671daba1c1c65fda516563b
#
_entry.id   d34154e8d671daba1c1c65fda516563b
#
_cell.length_a   1.000
_cell.length_b   1.000
_cell.length_c   1.000
_cell.angle_alpha   90.00
_cell.angle_beta   90.00
_cell.angle_gamma   90.00
#
_symmetry.space_group_name_H-M   'P 1'
#
loop_
_entity.id
_entity.type
_entity.pdbx_description
1 polymer ?
#
loop_
_entity_poly.entity_id
_entity_poly.type
_entity_poly.pdbx_seq_one_letter_code
_entity_poly.pdbx_strand_id
1 'polypeptide(L)'
;MINDAAERKAGLILKTGEFLKRAGISRQTLYTYLTMGLIEESDRTRTGRHLFGEKALLRVQIIKRLNETGYPLREIKDVYFKPNR
;
A
#
# COMPACT_ATOMS: atom_id res chain seq x y z
N MET A 1 21.58 7.90 14.49
CA MET A 1 21.43 7.63 14.19
C MET A 1 21.38 7.28 13.25
N ILE A 2 21.61 7.11 13.07
CA ILE A 2 21.75 6.72 12.36
C ILE A 2 21.19 6.11 11.58
N ASN A 3 21.18 5.70 11.37
CA ASN A 3 20.51 4.95 10.75
C ASN A 3 19.14 5.19 10.68
N ASP A 4 18.63 6.32 10.85
CA ASP A 4 17.29 6.64 10.77
C ASP A 4 16.69 6.34 9.47
N ALA A 5 17.33 6.65 8.39
CA ALA A 5 16.77 6.39 7.08
C ALA A 5 16.65 4.91 6.83
N ALA A 6 17.66 4.19 7.18
CA ALA A 6 17.63 2.76 6.98
C ALA A 6 16.60 2.11 7.87
N GLU A 7 16.49 2.61 9.07
CA GLU A 7 15.51 2.05 9.96
C GLU A 7 14.12 2.34 9.53
N ARG A 8 13.87 3.50 8.97
CA ARG A 8 12.57 3.81 8.49
C ARG A 8 12.20 2.92 7.33
N LYS A 9 13.13 2.69 6.43
CA LYS A 9 12.85 1.84 5.33
C LYS A 9 12.59 0.46 5.77
N ALA A 10 13.39 -0.04 6.72
CA ALA A 10 13.22 -1.39 7.17
C ALA A 10 12.20 -1.45 8.25
N GLY A 11 11.95 -0.35 8.93
CA GLY A 11 11.18 -0.39 10.14
C GLY A 11 9.71 -0.23 10.02
N LEU A 12 9.21 0.42 9.00
CA LEU A 12 7.78 0.59 8.94
C LEU A 12 7.17 -0.62 8.28
N ILE A 13 6.91 -1.62 9.10
CA ILE A 13 6.27 -2.84 8.65
C ILE A 13 5.02 -3.02 9.48
N LEU A 14 3.88 -3.04 8.83
CA LEU A 14 2.60 -3.08 9.52
C LEU A 14 1.87 -4.36 9.17
N LYS A 15 1.24 -4.93 10.16
CA LYS A 15 0.32 -6.03 9.93
C LYS A 15 -0.97 -5.48 9.35
N THR A 16 -1.77 -6.35 8.77
CA THR A 16 -2.97 -5.93 8.07
C THR A 16 -3.86 -5.01 8.89
N GLY A 17 -4.17 -5.39 10.12
CA GLY A 17 -5.08 -4.57 10.91
C GLY A 17 -4.57 -3.18 11.15
N GLU A 18 -3.29 -3.06 11.44
CA GLU A 18 -2.70 -1.77 11.68
C GLU A 18 -2.60 -0.96 10.41
N PHE A 19 -2.31 -1.64 9.31
CA PHE A 19 -2.23 -0.97 8.02
C PHE A 19 -3.59 -0.37 7.66
N LEU A 20 -4.67 -1.12 7.87
CA LEU A 20 -6.00 -0.62 7.58
C LEU A 20 -6.32 0.62 8.38
N LYS A 21 -5.93 0.62 9.64
CA LYS A 21 -6.17 1.76 10.48
C LYS A 21 -5.43 2.98 9.99
N ARG A 22 -4.16 2.83 9.70
CA ARG A 22 -3.36 3.96 9.25
C ARG A 22 -3.78 4.46 7.89
N ALA A 23 -4.11 3.54 7.00
CA ALA A 23 -4.50 3.91 5.65
C ALA A 23 -5.92 4.43 5.58
N GLY A 24 -6.74 4.11 6.56
CA GLY A 24 -8.12 4.56 6.55
C GLY A 24 -8.96 3.86 5.50
N ILE A 25 -8.73 2.57 5.29
CA ILE A 25 -9.50 1.81 4.31
C ILE A 25 -10.04 0.56 4.97
N SER A 26 -11.04 -0.02 4.35
CA SER A 26 -11.61 -1.26 4.82
C SER A 26 -10.79 -2.44 4.31
N ARG A 27 -11.03 -3.60 4.92
CA ARG A 27 -10.35 -4.81 4.50
C ARG A 27 -10.72 -5.15 3.05
N GLN A 28 -11.96 -4.95 2.70
CA GLN A 28 -12.40 -5.23 1.34
C GLN A 28 -11.69 -4.32 0.35
N THR A 29 -11.55 -3.06 0.68
CA THR A 29 -10.84 -2.12 -0.18
C THR A 29 -9.39 -2.55 -0.33
N LEU A 30 -8.79 -3.00 0.74
CA LEU A 30 -7.40 -3.45 0.69
C LEU A 30 -7.26 -4.60 -0.30
N TYR A 31 -8.16 -5.58 -0.22
CA TYR A 31 -8.07 -6.72 -1.11
C TYR A 31 -8.32 -6.33 -2.56
N THR A 32 -9.19 -5.36 -2.78
CA THR A 32 -9.40 -4.85 -4.12
C THR A 32 -8.12 -4.24 -4.68
N TYR A 33 -7.46 -3.43 -3.86
CA TYR A 33 -6.21 -2.80 -4.29
C TYR A 33 -5.13 -3.86 -4.59
N LEU A 34 -5.04 -4.87 -3.75
CA LEU A 34 -4.07 -5.93 -3.97
C LEU A 34 -4.37 -6.71 -5.25
N THR A 35 -5.63 -7.05 -5.43
CA THR A 35 -6.05 -7.81 -6.59
C THR A 35 -5.80 -7.05 -7.89
N MET A 36 -5.99 -5.76 -7.85
CA MET A 36 -5.78 -4.94 -9.03
C MET A 36 -4.32 -4.60 -9.26
N GLY A 37 -3.45 -4.94 -8.31
CA GLY A 37 -2.05 -4.62 -8.46
C GLY A 37 -1.73 -3.18 -8.17
N LEU A 38 -2.61 -2.50 -7.44
CA LEU A 38 -2.36 -1.11 -7.09
C LEU A 38 -1.36 -0.99 -5.97
N ILE A 39 -1.34 -1.95 -5.06
CA ILE A 39 -0.35 -2.00 -4.00
C ILE A 39 0.12 -3.43 -3.85
N GLU A 40 1.21 -3.59 -3.15
CA GLU A 40 1.78 -4.90 -2.91
C GLU A 40 2.17 -5.02 -1.46
N GLU A 41 2.10 -6.23 -0.95
CA GLU A 41 2.62 -6.48 0.37
C GLU A 41 4.14 -6.42 0.32
N SER A 42 4.77 -6.05 1.41
CA SER A 42 6.22 -6.00 1.42
C SER A 42 6.82 -7.35 1.80
N ASP A 43 6.05 -8.15 2.55
CA ASP A 43 6.56 -9.43 3.00
C ASP A 43 5.42 -10.20 3.63
N ARG A 44 5.72 -11.39 4.16
CA ARG A 44 4.75 -12.19 4.87
C ARG A 44 5.38 -12.75 6.12
N THR A 45 4.54 -12.97 7.13
CA THR A 45 5.04 -13.62 8.33
C THR A 45 5.21 -15.09 8.07
N ARG A 46 5.80 -15.77 9.02
CA ARG A 46 5.99 -17.20 8.96
C ARG A 46 4.68 -17.94 8.79
N THR A 47 3.61 -17.41 9.33
CA THR A 47 2.30 -18.03 9.21
C THR A 47 1.52 -17.53 8.00
N GLY A 48 2.17 -16.81 7.12
CA GLY A 48 1.52 -16.39 5.88
C GLY A 48 0.71 -15.12 5.94
N ARG A 49 0.86 -14.35 7.01
CA ARG A 49 0.11 -13.10 7.09
C ARG A 49 0.83 -12.00 6.34
N HIS A 50 0.04 -11.15 5.70
CA HIS A 50 0.61 -10.05 4.92
C HIS A 50 1.22 -8.98 5.80
N LEU A 51 2.33 -8.44 5.33
CA LEU A 51 2.97 -7.30 5.96
C LEU A 51 3.09 -6.19 4.94
N PHE A 52 2.84 -4.97 5.39
CA PHE A 52 2.83 -3.82 4.48
C PHE A 52 3.82 -2.77 4.96
N GLY A 53 4.53 -2.20 4.02
CA GLY A 53 5.51 -1.18 4.35
C GLY A 53 5.05 0.21 4.00
N GLU A 54 5.97 1.14 4.11
CA GLU A 54 5.67 2.54 3.89
C GLU A 54 5.24 2.81 2.45
N LYS A 55 5.82 2.11 1.51
CA LYS A 55 5.49 2.33 0.12
C LYS A 55 4.01 2.02 -0.14
N ALA A 56 3.52 0.93 0.42
CA ALA A 56 2.11 0.60 0.26
C ALA A 56 1.23 1.65 0.89
N LEU A 57 1.63 2.14 2.05
CA LEU A 57 0.86 3.15 2.75
C LEU A 57 0.76 4.43 1.91
N LEU A 58 1.87 4.86 1.37
CA LEU A 58 1.87 6.06 0.53
C LEU A 58 1.03 5.86 -0.72
N ARG A 59 1.11 4.68 -1.31
CA ARG A 59 0.32 4.42 -2.50
C ARG A 59 -1.17 4.45 -2.21
N VAL A 60 -1.58 3.91 -1.07
CA VAL A 60 -3.00 3.97 -0.72
C VAL A 60 -3.45 5.41 -0.60
N GLN A 61 -2.63 6.25 -0.03
CA GLN A 61 -3.02 7.65 0.14
C GLN A 61 -3.17 8.35 -1.21
N ILE A 62 -2.28 8.06 -2.13
CA ILE A 62 -2.37 8.63 -3.47
C ILE A 62 -3.62 8.09 -4.18
N ILE A 63 -3.86 6.79 -4.08
CA ILE A 63 -5.01 6.18 -4.72
C ILE A 63 -6.31 6.80 -4.21
N LYS A 64 -6.41 6.95 -2.90
CA LYS A 64 -7.61 7.52 -2.33
C LYS A 64 -7.85 8.93 -2.85
N ARG A 65 -6.80 9.72 -2.87
CA ARG A 65 -6.93 11.10 -3.32
C ARG A 65 -7.36 11.18 -4.78
N LEU A 66 -6.73 10.38 -5.63
CA LEU A 66 -7.09 10.38 -7.04
C LEU A 66 -8.50 9.87 -7.25
N ASN A 67 -8.86 8.82 -6.51
CA ASN A 67 -10.20 8.27 -6.67
C ASN A 67 -11.26 9.27 -6.21
N GLU A 68 -10.97 10.04 -5.19
CA GLU A 68 -11.90 11.04 -4.70
C GLU A 68 -12.11 12.15 -5.73
N THR A 69 -11.12 12.41 -6.55
CA THR A 69 -11.26 13.45 -7.56
C THR A 69 -11.83 12.93 -8.85
N GLY A 70 -12.27 11.67 -8.87
CA GLY A 70 -13.00 11.15 -10.02
C GLY A 70 -12.28 10.13 -10.87
N TYR A 71 -11.04 9.77 -10.54
CA TYR A 71 -10.35 8.78 -11.33
C TYR A 71 -10.74 7.37 -10.89
N PRO A 72 -11.22 6.54 -11.80
CA PRO A 72 -11.54 5.16 -11.45
C PRO A 72 -10.25 4.40 -11.14
N LEU A 73 -10.37 3.36 -10.33
CA LEU A 73 -9.20 2.61 -9.90
C LEU A 73 -8.42 2.04 -11.07
N ARG A 74 -9.12 1.57 -12.08
CA ARG A 74 -8.46 1.00 -13.24
C ARG A 74 -7.58 2.04 -13.92
N GLU A 75 -8.07 3.24 -14.03
CA GLU A 75 -7.34 4.31 -14.68
C GLU A 75 -6.14 4.72 -13.84
N ILE A 76 -6.31 4.73 -12.54
CA ILE A 76 -5.20 5.06 -11.66
C ILE A 76 -4.05 4.08 -11.87
N LYS A 77 -4.36 2.80 -11.96
CA LYS A 77 -3.34 1.82 -12.18
C LYS A 77 -2.65 2.03 -13.52
N ASP A 78 -3.43 2.20 -14.56
CA ASP A 78 -2.87 2.30 -15.90
C ASP A 78 -2.03 3.53 -16.11
N VAL A 79 -2.40 4.64 -15.50
CA VAL A 79 -1.73 5.90 -15.75
C VAL A 79 -0.61 6.17 -14.75
N TYR A 80 -0.86 5.90 -13.49
CA TYR A 80 0.08 6.30 -12.45
C TYR A 80 0.99 5.20 -11.95
N PHE A 81 0.55 3.96 -12.02
CA PHE A 81 1.34 2.85 -11.48
C PHE A 81 1.72 1.83 -12.53
N LYS A 82 1.70 2.24 -13.77
CA LYS A 82 2.04 1.37 -14.86
C LYS A 82 3.49 0.95 -14.76
N PRO A 83 3.82 -0.29 -15.04
CA PRO A 83 5.20 -0.71 -14.98
C PRO A 83 6.02 0.08 -15.99
N ASN A 84 7.24 0.35 -15.60
CA ASN A 84 8.13 1.06 -16.45
C ASN A 84 8.84 0.08 -17.36
N ARG A 85 8.76 0.28 -18.65
CA ARG A 85 9.37 -0.66 -19.52
C ARG A 85 10.49 -0.10 -20.26
#